data_0552750f6630cccd38b40da2ea83cca4
#
_entry.id   0552750f6630cccd38b40da2ea83cca4
#
_cell.length_a   1.000
_cell.length_b   1.000
_cell.length_c   1.000
_cell.angle_alpha   90.00
_cell.angle_beta   90.00
_cell.angle_gamma   90.00
#
_symmetry.space_group_name_H-M   'P 1'
#
loop_
_entity.id
_entity.type
_entity.pdbx_description
1 polymer ?
#
loop_
_entity_poly.entity_id
_entity_poly.type
_entity_poly.pdbx_seq_one_letter_code
_entity_poly.pdbx_strand_id
1 'polypeptide(L)'
;AQRQLPYGPGHYFRLICLMPEIKSNKREMWDTATMEFVIENVLSELYEETDIAVDTVFYQEPGSYWIVTQSKEKAFPQDGERDCEILRQFVAWMNEKIYLELWCGVGQWESVLGMQKQSRNLQKMREGSLSVRNEVLFLNEFQAPQTSYENKELDVWKALLSEEKPEELLERLQKYLDRTEREGMITREILVALRTDLTQVVYAWLLEREIKAYALFADADMENL
;
A
#
# COMPACT_ATOMS: atom_id res chain seq x y z
N ALA A 1 35.52 2.84 -4.00
CA ALA A 1 35.27 3.76 -5.11
C ALA A 1 33.85 4.27 -4.98
N GLN A 2 33.68 5.54 -4.63
CA GLN A 2 32.38 6.21 -4.73
C GLN A 2 32.01 6.26 -6.22
N ARG A 3 30.96 5.54 -6.62
CA ARG A 3 30.36 5.73 -7.94
C ARG A 3 29.76 7.15 -7.93
N GLN A 4 30.35 8.04 -8.70
CA GLN A 4 29.72 9.32 -9.00
C GLN A 4 28.45 9.01 -9.76
N LEU A 5 27.31 9.41 -9.19
CA LEU A 5 26.04 9.38 -9.90
C LEU A 5 26.16 10.31 -11.13
N PRO A 6 25.64 9.91 -12.30
CA PRO A 6 25.72 10.73 -13.53
C PRO A 6 24.90 12.01 -13.45
N TYR A 7 24.23 12.25 -12.32
CA TYR A 7 23.29 13.35 -12.11
C TYR A 7 23.97 14.51 -11.39
N GLY A 8 23.84 15.69 -11.97
CA GLY A 8 24.35 16.96 -11.42
C GLY A 8 23.24 17.86 -10.88
N PRO A 9 23.59 19.05 -10.39
CA PRO A 9 22.62 20.07 -10.00
C PRO A 9 21.67 20.40 -11.17
N GLY A 10 20.38 20.48 -10.91
CA GLY A 10 19.35 20.77 -11.90
C GLY A 10 18.64 19.55 -12.47
N HIS A 11 19.00 18.32 -12.06
CA HIS A 11 18.16 17.15 -12.32
C HIS A 11 17.09 17.03 -11.25
N TYR A 12 15.84 16.89 -11.70
CA TYR A 12 14.69 16.68 -10.85
C TYR A 12 14.16 15.26 -11.04
N PHE A 13 13.85 14.63 -9.93
CA PHE A 13 13.36 13.27 -9.85
C PHE A 13 12.07 13.22 -9.07
N ARG A 14 11.27 12.21 -9.37
CA ARG A 14 10.08 11.88 -8.62
C ARG A 14 9.96 10.39 -8.45
N LEU A 15 9.52 9.97 -7.27
CA LEU A 15 9.17 8.59 -6.99
C LEU A 15 7.69 8.35 -7.24
N ILE A 16 7.40 7.22 -7.86
CA ILE A 16 6.06 6.64 -7.92
C ILE A 16 6.15 5.27 -7.25
N CYS A 17 5.23 4.97 -6.35
CA CYS A 17 5.14 3.68 -5.69
C CYS A 17 3.85 3.00 -6.12
N LEU A 18 3.98 1.80 -6.67
CA LEU A 18 2.85 0.94 -7.04
C LEU A 18 2.81 -0.26 -6.11
N MET A 19 1.62 -0.59 -5.60
CA MET A 19 1.40 -1.83 -4.88
C MET A 19 0.25 -2.58 -5.55
N PRO A 20 0.57 -3.59 -6.36
CA PRO A 20 -0.43 -4.42 -7.01
C PRO A 20 -1.09 -5.35 -6.00
N GLU A 21 -2.40 -5.44 -6.05
CA GLU A 21 -3.16 -6.46 -5.38
C GLU A 21 -3.57 -7.54 -6.39
N ILE A 22 -2.92 -8.69 -6.28
CA ILE A 22 -3.18 -9.80 -7.19
C ILE A 22 -4.32 -10.62 -6.62
N LYS A 23 -5.45 -10.65 -7.32
CA LYS A 23 -6.56 -11.55 -6.98
C LYS A 23 -6.05 -13.00 -6.97
N SER A 24 -6.36 -13.74 -5.92
CA SER A 24 -5.74 -15.01 -5.50
C SER A 24 -5.58 -16.09 -6.58
N ASN A 25 -6.38 -16.07 -7.63
CA ASN A 25 -6.35 -17.05 -8.73
C ASN A 25 -5.41 -16.69 -9.89
N LYS A 26 -4.66 -15.57 -9.82
CA LYS A 26 -3.73 -15.14 -10.89
C LYS A 26 -2.30 -14.84 -10.39
N ARG A 27 -1.98 -15.15 -9.14
CA ARG A 27 -0.67 -14.87 -8.54
C ARG A 27 0.51 -15.49 -9.29
N GLU A 28 0.30 -16.62 -9.95
CA GLU A 28 1.34 -17.35 -10.68
C GLU A 28 1.61 -16.80 -12.09
N MET A 29 0.82 -15.83 -12.55
CA MET A 29 0.87 -15.35 -13.95
C MET A 29 1.95 -14.30 -14.20
N TRP A 30 2.40 -13.61 -13.16
CA TRP A 30 3.29 -12.45 -13.28
C TRP A 30 4.47 -12.57 -12.32
N ASP A 31 5.64 -12.92 -12.86
CA ASP A 31 6.88 -12.79 -12.09
C ASP A 31 7.32 -11.33 -11.98
N THR A 32 8.19 -11.06 -11.01
CA THR A 32 8.65 -9.71 -10.69
C THR A 32 9.33 -9.02 -11.87
N ALA A 33 10.17 -9.74 -12.60
CA ALA A 33 10.94 -9.17 -13.72
C ALA A 33 10.02 -8.82 -14.91
N THR A 34 9.04 -9.68 -15.20
CA THR A 34 8.02 -9.40 -16.22
C THR A 34 7.19 -8.18 -15.86
N MET A 35 6.82 -8.04 -14.57
CA MET A 35 6.06 -6.88 -14.11
C MET A 35 6.88 -5.59 -14.20
N GLU A 36 8.15 -5.60 -13.79
CA GLU A 36 9.06 -4.45 -13.95
C GLU A 36 9.15 -4.01 -15.41
N PHE A 37 9.35 -4.98 -16.31
CA PHE A 37 9.42 -4.72 -17.74
C PHE A 37 8.10 -4.12 -18.31
N VAL A 38 6.94 -4.65 -17.91
CA VAL A 38 5.64 -4.11 -18.35
C VAL A 38 5.44 -2.68 -17.84
N ILE A 39 5.71 -2.43 -16.57
CA ILE A 39 5.58 -1.09 -15.98
C ILE A 39 6.48 -0.10 -16.70
N GLU A 40 7.75 -0.45 -16.90
CA GLU A 40 8.73 0.41 -17.55
C GLU A 40 8.33 0.75 -18.99
N ASN A 41 7.95 -0.25 -19.78
CA ASN A 41 7.58 -0.03 -21.20
C ASN A 41 6.32 0.81 -21.34
N VAL A 42 5.26 0.46 -20.62
CA VAL A 42 3.98 1.19 -20.73
C VAL A 42 4.13 2.63 -20.28
N LEU A 43 4.81 2.89 -19.17
CA LEU A 43 5.06 4.27 -18.73
C LEU A 43 5.98 5.03 -19.68
N SER A 44 7.02 4.38 -20.19
CA SER A 44 7.92 5.02 -21.15
C SER A 44 7.20 5.43 -22.44
N GLU A 45 6.28 4.58 -22.94
CA GLU A 45 5.44 4.89 -24.10
C GLU A 45 4.48 6.06 -23.81
N LEU A 46 3.83 6.05 -22.65
CA LEU A 46 2.93 7.14 -22.26
C LEU A 46 3.64 8.47 -22.05
N TYR A 47 4.92 8.45 -21.65
CA TYR A 47 5.75 9.65 -21.47
C TYR A 47 6.57 10.04 -22.70
N GLU A 48 6.43 9.35 -23.84
CA GLU A 48 7.31 9.57 -25.02
C GLU A 48 7.30 11.02 -25.49
N GLU A 49 6.13 11.64 -25.59
CA GLU A 49 5.92 13.01 -26.05
C GLU A 49 5.96 14.08 -24.95
N THR A 50 6.52 13.75 -23.78
CA THR A 50 6.61 14.67 -22.65
C THR A 50 8.06 15.02 -22.31
N ASP A 51 8.25 15.96 -21.39
CA ASP A 51 9.54 16.30 -20.78
C ASP A 51 9.96 15.36 -19.64
N ILE A 52 9.18 14.29 -19.40
CA ILE A 52 9.41 13.28 -18.38
C ILE A 52 9.95 12.00 -19.01
N ALA A 53 10.88 11.35 -18.33
CA ALA A 53 11.38 10.02 -18.70
C ALA A 53 11.32 9.07 -17.49
N VAL A 54 11.07 7.81 -17.76
CA VAL A 54 11.27 6.74 -16.77
C VAL A 54 12.77 6.43 -16.71
N ASP A 55 13.38 6.60 -15.53
CA ASP A 55 14.80 6.34 -15.31
C ASP A 55 15.05 4.90 -14.90
N THR A 56 14.23 4.37 -14.00
CA THR A 56 14.31 2.97 -13.57
C THR A 56 13.01 2.52 -12.90
N VAL A 57 12.75 1.22 -13.00
CA VAL A 57 11.72 0.51 -12.24
C VAL A 57 12.41 -0.58 -11.43
N PHE A 58 12.04 -0.76 -10.18
CA PHE A 58 12.57 -1.83 -9.35
C PHE A 58 11.54 -2.31 -8.33
N TYR A 59 11.64 -3.58 -8.02
CA TYR A 59 10.82 -4.22 -6.99
C TYR A 59 11.46 -4.08 -5.62
N GLN A 60 10.63 -3.82 -4.62
CA GLN A 60 11.01 -3.83 -3.21
C GLN A 60 10.02 -4.68 -2.41
N GLU A 61 10.52 -5.62 -1.66
CA GLU A 61 9.69 -6.37 -0.72
C GLU A 61 9.14 -5.47 0.41
N PRO A 62 7.92 -5.74 0.89
CA PRO A 62 7.00 -6.79 0.50
C PRO A 62 5.96 -6.33 -0.56
N GLY A 63 6.25 -6.53 -1.84
CA GLY A 63 5.24 -6.40 -2.90
C GLY A 63 5.03 -5.00 -3.45
N SER A 64 6.03 -4.12 -3.44
CA SER A 64 5.95 -2.79 -4.06
C SER A 64 6.90 -2.63 -5.25
N TYR A 65 6.42 -1.94 -6.29
CA TYR A 65 7.24 -1.49 -7.40
C TYR A 65 7.47 0.01 -7.26
N TRP A 66 8.72 0.37 -7.36
CA TRP A 66 9.16 1.77 -7.29
C TRP A 66 9.64 2.20 -8.65
N ILE A 67 9.14 3.34 -9.10
CA ILE A 67 9.49 3.95 -10.37
C ILE A 67 10.15 5.27 -10.06
N VAL A 68 11.33 5.47 -10.62
CA VAL A 68 12.01 6.77 -10.64
C VAL A 68 11.71 7.41 -11.98
N THR A 69 11.06 8.55 -11.98
CA THR A 69 10.94 9.41 -13.16
C THR A 69 11.88 10.60 -13.01
N GLN A 70 12.42 11.06 -14.13
CA GLN A 70 13.27 12.25 -14.20
C GLN A 70 12.76 13.24 -15.23
N SER A 71 13.02 14.53 -15.01
CA SER A 71 12.82 15.55 -16.02
C SER A 71 13.89 15.42 -17.10
N LYS A 72 13.50 15.37 -18.40
CA LYS A 72 14.42 15.37 -19.54
C LYS A 72 15.19 16.66 -19.65
N GLU A 73 14.57 17.77 -19.29
CA GLU A 73 15.19 19.06 -19.17
C GLU A 73 15.67 19.30 -17.73
N LYS A 74 16.73 20.07 -17.56
CA LYS A 74 17.21 20.46 -16.23
C LYS A 74 16.30 21.54 -15.61
N ALA A 75 15.01 21.34 -15.72
CA ALA A 75 13.97 22.23 -15.26
C ALA A 75 12.87 21.43 -14.52
N PHE A 76 12.11 22.13 -13.73
CA PHE A 76 10.94 21.56 -13.07
C PHE A 76 9.84 21.32 -14.12
N PRO A 77 9.30 20.10 -14.26
CA PRO A 77 8.23 19.82 -15.22
C PRO A 77 7.02 20.71 -14.94
N GLN A 78 6.51 21.37 -15.98
CA GLN A 78 5.45 22.37 -15.83
C GLN A 78 4.06 21.86 -16.14
N ASP A 79 3.94 20.74 -16.86
CA ASP A 79 2.65 20.17 -17.27
C ASP A 79 2.14 19.14 -16.27
N GLY A 80 1.75 19.61 -15.08
CA GLY A 80 1.24 18.75 -14.02
C GLY A 80 -0.10 18.10 -14.34
N GLU A 81 -0.97 18.74 -15.15
CA GLU A 81 -2.28 18.17 -15.52
C GLU A 81 -2.11 16.99 -16.47
N ARG A 82 -1.29 17.13 -17.50
CA ARG A 82 -0.99 16.04 -18.44
C ARG A 82 -0.33 14.86 -17.75
N ASP A 83 0.58 15.11 -16.84
CA ASP A 83 1.24 14.09 -16.03
C ASP A 83 0.24 13.30 -15.15
N CYS A 84 -0.67 14.01 -14.50
CA CYS A 84 -1.75 13.37 -13.74
C CYS A 84 -2.63 12.48 -14.63
N GLU A 85 -2.95 12.94 -15.84
CA GLU A 85 -3.75 12.17 -16.78
C GLU A 85 -3.03 10.91 -17.26
N ILE A 86 -1.74 11.01 -17.59
CA ILE A 86 -0.90 9.87 -17.98
C ILE A 86 -0.90 8.80 -16.87
N LEU A 87 -0.71 9.20 -15.63
CA LEU A 87 -0.70 8.24 -14.52
C LEU A 87 -2.07 7.58 -14.28
N ARG A 88 -3.16 8.32 -14.45
CA ARG A 88 -4.50 7.74 -14.41
C ARG A 88 -4.75 6.76 -15.56
N GLN A 89 -4.31 7.10 -16.77
CA GLN A 89 -4.39 6.21 -17.93
C GLN A 89 -3.58 4.93 -17.69
N PHE A 90 -2.38 5.07 -17.14
CA PHE A 90 -1.53 3.93 -16.77
C PHE A 90 -2.23 3.00 -15.77
N VAL A 91 -2.78 3.53 -14.68
CA VAL A 91 -3.49 2.73 -13.66
C VAL A 91 -4.73 2.05 -14.26
N ALA A 92 -5.50 2.77 -15.10
CA ALA A 92 -6.65 2.20 -15.80
C ALA A 92 -6.22 1.07 -16.76
N TRP A 93 -5.14 1.26 -17.52
CA TRP A 93 -4.58 0.26 -18.41
C TRP A 93 -4.14 -1.00 -17.66
N MET A 94 -3.45 -0.85 -16.54
CA MET A 94 -3.03 -1.97 -15.70
C MET A 94 -4.24 -2.77 -15.18
N ASN A 95 -5.29 -2.08 -14.76
CA ASN A 95 -6.52 -2.73 -14.31
C ASN A 95 -7.23 -3.48 -15.46
N GLU A 96 -7.40 -2.85 -16.61
CA GLU A 96 -8.15 -3.41 -17.75
C GLU A 96 -7.40 -4.53 -18.47
N LYS A 97 -6.09 -4.39 -18.69
CA LYS A 97 -5.30 -5.31 -19.52
C LYS A 97 -4.56 -6.38 -18.73
N ILE A 98 -4.11 -6.01 -17.52
CA ILE A 98 -3.34 -6.90 -16.65
C ILE A 98 -4.22 -7.50 -15.54
N TYR A 99 -5.42 -6.93 -15.32
CA TYR A 99 -6.37 -7.33 -14.27
C TYR A 99 -5.80 -7.18 -12.85
N LEU A 100 -4.98 -6.16 -12.64
CA LEU A 100 -4.42 -5.82 -11.34
C LEU A 100 -5.14 -4.61 -10.75
N GLU A 101 -5.54 -4.72 -9.52
CA GLU A 101 -5.90 -3.56 -8.71
C GLU A 101 -4.62 -2.94 -8.16
N LEU A 102 -4.47 -1.62 -8.32
CA LEU A 102 -3.26 -0.91 -7.94
C LEU A 102 -3.55 0.16 -6.90
N TRP A 103 -2.72 0.21 -5.87
CA TRP A 103 -2.48 1.44 -5.16
C TRP A 103 -1.32 2.18 -5.85
N CYS A 104 -1.54 3.45 -6.20
CA CYS A 104 -0.55 4.27 -6.87
C CYS A 104 -0.31 5.55 -6.09
N GLY A 105 0.86 5.66 -5.46
CA GLY A 105 1.30 6.85 -4.76
C GLY A 105 2.37 7.61 -5.54
N VAL A 106 2.18 8.91 -5.72
CA VAL A 106 3.03 9.79 -6.52
C VAL A 106 3.68 10.84 -5.64
N GLY A 107 4.99 10.87 -5.66
CA GLY A 107 5.79 11.87 -4.95
C GLY A 107 5.82 13.23 -5.64
N GLN A 108 6.61 14.12 -5.09
CA GLN A 108 6.85 15.45 -5.64
C GLN A 108 8.15 15.46 -6.46
N TRP A 109 8.27 16.41 -7.38
CA TRP A 109 9.53 16.65 -8.07
C TRP A 109 10.54 17.26 -7.12
N GLU A 110 11.67 16.59 -6.93
CA GLU A 110 12.73 17.02 -6.03
C GLU A 110 14.12 16.68 -6.59
N SER A 111 15.15 17.26 -6.01
CA SER A 111 16.52 16.83 -6.24
C SER A 111 16.76 15.42 -5.69
N VAL A 112 17.83 14.78 -6.11
CA VAL A 112 18.22 13.44 -5.64
C VAL A 112 18.30 13.34 -4.10
N LEU A 113 18.63 14.42 -3.42
CA LEU A 113 18.72 14.46 -1.94
C LEU A 113 17.34 14.34 -1.26
N GLY A 114 16.27 14.75 -1.94
CA GLY A 114 14.89 14.65 -1.42
C GLY A 114 14.29 13.26 -1.53
N MET A 115 14.84 12.38 -2.37
CA MET A 115 14.27 11.07 -2.71
C MET A 115 14.05 10.16 -1.49
N GLN A 116 14.98 10.15 -0.54
CA GLN A 116 14.84 9.34 0.68
C GLN A 116 13.66 9.81 1.55
N LYS A 117 13.48 11.12 1.69
CA LYS A 117 12.34 11.68 2.42
C LYS A 117 11.03 11.36 1.72
N GLN A 118 11.03 11.48 0.41
CA GLN A 118 9.89 11.18 -0.46
C GLN A 118 9.44 9.73 -0.32
N SER A 119 10.37 8.77 -0.37
CA SER A 119 10.09 7.35 -0.16
C SER A 119 9.40 7.09 1.18
N ARG A 120 9.90 7.66 2.28
CA ARG A 120 9.27 7.52 3.61
C ARG A 120 7.86 8.12 3.65
N ASN A 121 7.66 9.25 2.99
CA ASN A 121 6.35 9.90 2.95
C ASN A 121 5.34 9.10 2.14
N LEU A 122 5.75 8.50 1.02
CA LEU A 122 4.91 7.60 0.23
C LEU A 122 4.53 6.35 1.01
N GLN A 123 5.45 5.78 1.80
CA GLN A 123 5.13 4.67 2.69
C GLN A 123 4.08 5.05 3.74
N LYS A 124 4.21 6.22 4.39
CA LYS A 124 3.20 6.73 5.32
C LYS A 124 1.86 6.98 4.65
N MET A 125 1.87 7.54 3.45
CA MET A 125 0.66 7.74 2.65
C MET A 125 -0.04 6.41 2.39
N ARG A 126 0.70 5.36 2.04
CA ARG A 126 0.18 4.00 1.87
C ARG A 126 -0.47 3.47 3.16
N GLU A 127 0.20 3.65 4.30
CA GLU A 127 -0.32 3.22 5.61
C GLU A 127 -1.64 3.90 5.98
N GLY A 128 -1.85 5.13 5.52
CA GLY A 128 -3.07 5.91 5.73
C GLY A 128 -4.17 5.72 4.66
N SER A 129 -3.92 4.91 3.63
CA SER A 129 -4.85 4.74 2.48
C SER A 129 -4.94 3.30 1.99
N LEU A 130 -4.99 2.34 2.92
CA LEU A 130 -4.96 0.91 2.61
C LEU A 130 -6.16 0.42 1.79
N SER A 131 -7.31 1.10 1.87
CA SER A 131 -8.52 0.76 1.12
C SER A 131 -8.60 1.36 -0.28
N VAL A 132 -7.72 2.31 -0.62
CA VAL A 132 -7.75 2.97 -1.93
C VAL A 132 -7.21 2.02 -3.00
N ARG A 133 -7.96 1.89 -4.11
CA ARG A 133 -7.61 1.04 -5.25
C ARG A 133 -7.88 1.78 -6.56
N ASN A 134 -7.03 1.53 -7.54
CA ASN A 134 -7.14 2.06 -8.90
C ASN A 134 -7.23 3.60 -8.98
N GLU A 135 -6.70 4.26 -7.97
CA GLU A 135 -6.61 5.71 -7.91
C GLU A 135 -5.16 6.15 -7.81
N VAL A 136 -4.88 7.33 -8.36
CA VAL A 136 -3.57 7.97 -8.25
C VAL A 136 -3.61 8.98 -7.13
N LEU A 137 -2.82 8.75 -6.10
CA LEU A 137 -2.72 9.61 -4.94
C LEU A 137 -1.45 10.47 -5.02
N PHE A 138 -1.59 11.77 -4.97
CA PHE A 138 -0.47 12.71 -4.99
C PHE A 138 -0.08 13.10 -3.57
N LEU A 139 1.20 13.03 -3.24
CA LEU A 139 1.72 13.28 -1.89
C LEU A 139 1.42 14.71 -1.39
N ASN A 140 1.37 15.70 -2.27
CA ASN A 140 1.06 17.09 -1.94
C ASN A 140 -0.44 17.34 -1.65
N GLU A 141 -1.31 16.46 -2.10
CA GLU A 141 -2.77 16.56 -1.94
C GLU A 141 -3.29 15.62 -0.85
N PHE A 142 -2.50 14.61 -0.50
CA PHE A 142 -2.91 13.58 0.43
C PHE A 142 -3.05 14.12 1.86
N GLN A 143 -4.23 13.95 2.41
CA GLN A 143 -4.50 14.15 3.82
C GLN A 143 -4.85 12.80 4.45
N ALA A 144 -4.06 12.38 5.42
CA ALA A 144 -4.36 11.16 6.14
C ALA A 144 -5.74 11.27 6.81
N PRO A 145 -6.59 10.22 6.71
CA PRO A 145 -7.87 10.21 7.41
C PRO A 145 -7.64 10.45 8.91
N GLN A 146 -8.33 11.45 9.46
CA GLN A 146 -8.34 11.67 10.90
C GLN A 146 -9.35 10.71 11.54
N THR A 147 -8.98 9.44 11.64
CA THR A 147 -9.83 8.42 12.24
C THR A 147 -9.32 8.10 13.64
N SER A 148 -10.15 8.30 14.64
CA SER A 148 -9.91 7.72 15.96
C SER A 148 -10.53 6.32 15.97
N TYR A 149 -9.72 5.31 16.24
CA TYR A 149 -10.24 3.97 16.47
C TYR A 149 -10.99 3.95 17.81
N GLU A 150 -12.25 3.58 17.76
CA GLU A 150 -13.07 3.34 18.94
C GLU A 150 -13.83 2.04 18.73
N ASN A 151 -13.51 1.01 19.50
CA ASN A 151 -14.21 -0.26 19.43
C ASN A 151 -15.39 -0.31 20.41
N LYS A 152 -16.57 0.02 19.90
CA LYS A 152 -17.83 -0.03 20.68
C LYS A 152 -18.37 -1.45 20.88
N GLU A 153 -17.82 -2.44 20.21
CA GLU A 153 -18.28 -3.83 20.24
C GLU A 153 -17.39 -4.75 21.10
N LEU A 154 -16.38 -4.23 21.77
CA LEU A 154 -15.41 -5.04 22.51
C LEU A 154 -16.07 -5.96 23.56
N ASP A 155 -17.06 -5.45 24.28
CA ASP A 155 -17.77 -6.23 25.29
C ASP A 155 -18.70 -7.28 24.66
N VAL A 156 -19.24 -6.99 23.47
CA VAL A 156 -20.01 -7.96 22.69
C VAL A 156 -19.10 -9.10 22.21
N TRP A 157 -17.89 -8.80 21.78
CA TRP A 157 -16.92 -9.82 21.34
C TRP A 157 -16.51 -10.74 22.49
N LYS A 158 -16.29 -10.17 23.69
CA LYS A 158 -16.04 -10.97 24.91
C LYS A 158 -17.20 -11.89 25.23
N ALA A 159 -18.44 -11.37 25.20
CA ALA A 159 -19.63 -12.15 25.45
C ALA A 159 -19.81 -13.33 24.48
N LEU A 160 -19.63 -13.08 23.18
CA LEU A 160 -19.73 -14.09 22.13
C LEU A 160 -18.70 -15.21 22.30
N LEU A 161 -17.46 -14.91 22.67
CA LEU A 161 -16.47 -15.94 22.96
C LEU A 161 -16.82 -16.71 24.25
N SER A 162 -17.31 -16.04 25.29
CA SER A 162 -17.72 -16.70 26.54
C SER A 162 -18.94 -17.62 26.34
N GLU A 163 -19.82 -17.27 25.39
CA GLU A 163 -20.97 -18.07 24.98
C GLU A 163 -20.64 -19.18 23.96
N GLU A 164 -19.36 -19.33 23.59
CA GLU A 164 -18.89 -20.31 22.60
C GLU A 164 -19.48 -20.12 21.20
N LYS A 165 -19.61 -18.83 20.77
CA LYS A 165 -20.14 -18.44 19.47
C LYS A 165 -19.07 -17.77 18.57
N PRO A 166 -17.99 -18.46 18.23
CA PRO A 166 -16.91 -17.87 17.44
C PRO A 166 -17.34 -17.46 16.02
N GLU A 167 -18.29 -18.19 15.43
CA GLU A 167 -18.79 -17.87 14.09
C GLU A 167 -19.53 -16.53 14.07
N GLU A 168 -20.34 -16.22 15.09
CA GLU A 168 -21.02 -14.92 15.19
C GLU A 168 -20.01 -13.78 15.39
N LEU A 169 -18.91 -14.03 16.12
CA LEU A 169 -17.82 -13.07 16.26
C LEU A 169 -17.14 -12.80 14.91
N LEU A 170 -16.79 -13.85 14.16
CA LEU A 170 -16.17 -13.72 12.84
C LEU A 170 -17.08 -12.96 11.86
N GLU A 171 -18.38 -13.25 11.85
CA GLU A 171 -19.34 -12.51 11.00
C GLU A 171 -19.41 -11.02 11.37
N ARG A 172 -19.39 -10.66 12.65
CA ARG A 172 -19.37 -9.27 13.09
C ARG A 172 -18.08 -8.56 12.72
N LEU A 173 -16.94 -9.24 12.89
CA LEU A 173 -15.64 -8.72 12.45
C LEU A 173 -15.60 -8.46 10.96
N GLN A 174 -16.09 -9.40 10.15
CA GLN A 174 -16.17 -9.23 8.71
C GLN A 174 -17.03 -8.01 8.34
N LYS A 175 -18.23 -7.89 8.94
CA LYS A 175 -19.11 -6.74 8.73
C LYS A 175 -18.46 -5.41 9.14
N TYR A 176 -17.69 -5.42 10.23
CA TYR A 176 -16.94 -4.25 10.67
C TYR A 176 -15.88 -3.84 9.63
N LEU A 177 -15.07 -4.80 9.17
CA LEU A 177 -14.04 -4.57 8.17
C LEU A 177 -14.63 -4.10 6.85
N ASP A 178 -15.67 -4.77 6.34
CA ASP A 178 -16.35 -4.42 5.08
C ASP A 178 -16.95 -3.00 5.13
N ARG A 179 -17.47 -2.59 6.28
CA ARG A 179 -17.97 -1.22 6.47
C ARG A 179 -16.83 -0.22 6.44
N THR A 180 -15.79 -0.46 7.23
CA THR A 180 -14.63 0.44 7.35
C THR A 180 -13.89 0.58 6.01
N GLU A 181 -13.83 -0.49 5.22
CA GLU A 181 -13.29 -0.47 3.86
C GLU A 181 -14.13 0.40 2.92
N ARG A 182 -15.45 0.20 2.89
CA ARG A 182 -16.37 1.00 2.05
C ARG A 182 -16.35 2.49 2.40
N GLU A 183 -16.11 2.82 3.66
CA GLU A 183 -15.98 4.19 4.14
C GLU A 183 -14.59 4.79 3.86
N GLY A 184 -13.67 4.02 3.26
CA GLY A 184 -12.30 4.45 2.96
C GLY A 184 -11.43 4.71 4.20
N MET A 185 -11.82 4.17 5.36
CA MET A 185 -11.20 4.45 6.65
C MET A 185 -10.18 3.40 7.09
N ILE A 186 -9.93 2.34 6.31
CA ILE A 186 -8.92 1.34 6.68
C ILE A 186 -7.53 1.95 6.59
N THR A 187 -6.92 2.12 7.76
CA THR A 187 -5.52 2.51 7.92
C THR A 187 -4.76 1.43 8.68
N ARG A 188 -3.43 1.47 8.58
CA ARG A 188 -2.58 0.58 9.40
C ARG A 188 -2.86 0.72 10.89
N GLU A 189 -3.06 1.94 11.36
CA GLU A 189 -3.34 2.22 12.78
C GLU A 189 -4.62 1.54 13.25
N ILE A 190 -5.70 1.61 12.46
CA ILE A 190 -6.97 0.95 12.77
C ILE A 190 -6.79 -0.57 12.80
N LEU A 191 -6.08 -1.16 11.82
CA LEU A 191 -5.84 -2.59 11.80
C LEU A 191 -4.99 -3.08 12.97
N VAL A 192 -3.98 -2.32 13.36
CA VAL A 192 -3.15 -2.63 14.54
C VAL A 192 -3.98 -2.54 15.83
N ALA A 193 -4.80 -1.51 15.98
CA ALA A 193 -5.66 -1.35 17.14
C ALA A 193 -6.71 -2.48 17.21
N LEU A 194 -7.36 -2.80 16.11
CA LEU A 194 -8.31 -3.92 16.00
C LEU A 194 -7.66 -5.26 16.37
N ARG A 195 -6.47 -5.53 15.81
CA ARG A 195 -5.69 -6.73 16.17
C ARG A 195 -5.38 -6.77 17.67
N THR A 196 -5.02 -5.65 18.26
CA THR A 196 -4.70 -5.55 19.68
C THR A 196 -5.92 -5.90 20.54
N ASP A 197 -7.09 -5.31 20.21
CA ASP A 197 -8.34 -5.59 20.91
C ASP A 197 -8.74 -7.06 20.81
N LEU A 198 -8.67 -7.63 19.61
CA LEU A 198 -8.97 -9.07 19.40
C LEU A 198 -8.03 -9.94 20.19
N THR A 199 -6.74 -9.63 20.18
CA THR A 199 -5.74 -10.36 20.96
C THR A 199 -6.06 -10.32 22.46
N GLN A 200 -6.42 -9.16 22.99
CA GLN A 200 -6.82 -9.03 24.40
C GLN A 200 -8.06 -9.85 24.75
N VAL A 201 -9.07 -9.82 23.87
CA VAL A 201 -10.31 -10.58 24.06
C VAL A 201 -10.03 -12.09 24.09
N VAL A 202 -9.23 -12.57 23.13
CA VAL A 202 -8.86 -14.01 23.06
C VAL A 202 -8.04 -14.43 24.28
N TYR A 203 -7.04 -13.64 24.68
CA TYR A 203 -6.23 -13.97 25.86
C TYR A 203 -7.05 -13.96 27.15
N ALA A 204 -7.97 -13.01 27.33
CA ALA A 204 -8.88 -13.00 28.49
C ALA A 204 -9.73 -14.26 28.53
N TRP A 205 -10.31 -14.67 27.41
CA TRP A 205 -11.12 -15.88 27.27
C TRP A 205 -10.31 -17.16 27.56
N LEU A 206 -9.06 -17.25 27.07
CA LEU A 206 -8.15 -18.37 27.35
C LEU A 206 -7.84 -18.47 28.87
N LEU A 207 -7.56 -17.31 29.48
CA LEU A 207 -7.23 -17.22 30.90
C LEU A 207 -8.44 -17.70 31.79
N GLU A 208 -9.65 -17.27 31.46
CA GLU A 208 -10.87 -17.69 32.17
C GLU A 208 -11.10 -19.22 32.13
N ARG A 209 -10.59 -19.86 31.06
CA ARG A 209 -10.68 -21.33 30.89
C ARG A 209 -9.43 -22.09 31.33
N GLU A 210 -8.48 -21.40 31.96
CA GLU A 210 -7.19 -21.98 32.38
C GLU A 210 -6.38 -22.60 31.21
N ILE A 211 -6.67 -22.18 29.97
CA ILE A 211 -5.96 -22.63 28.76
C ILE A 211 -4.71 -21.79 28.58
N LYS A 212 -3.57 -22.45 28.49
CA LYS A 212 -2.30 -21.77 28.26
C LYS A 212 -2.14 -21.45 26.76
N ALA A 213 -2.06 -20.19 26.41
CA ALA A 213 -1.95 -19.75 25.02
C ALA A 213 -0.82 -20.44 24.23
N TYR A 214 0.34 -20.66 24.86
CA TYR A 214 1.45 -21.36 24.20
C TYR A 214 1.13 -22.80 23.81
N ALA A 215 0.22 -23.47 24.49
CA ALA A 215 -0.17 -24.84 24.18
C ALA A 215 -1.01 -24.93 22.89
N LEU A 216 -1.67 -23.85 22.51
CA LEU A 216 -2.44 -23.77 21.25
C LEU A 216 -1.58 -23.46 20.04
N PHE A 217 -0.44 -22.79 20.26
CA PHE A 217 0.44 -22.33 19.19
C PHE A 217 1.74 -23.18 19.09
N ALA A 218 1.87 -24.22 19.94
CA ALA A 218 3.06 -25.09 19.90
C ALA A 218 3.18 -25.90 18.59
N ASP A 219 2.04 -26.16 17.91
CA ASP A 219 1.97 -26.90 16.66
C ASP A 219 1.67 -25.99 15.45
N ALA A 220 1.44 -24.70 15.64
CA ALA A 220 1.24 -23.74 14.57
C ALA A 220 2.53 -22.96 14.36
N ASP A 221 3.07 -23.04 13.16
CA ASP A 221 4.27 -22.33 12.70
C ASP A 221 4.47 -20.98 13.38
N MET A 222 5.35 -20.91 14.36
CA MET A 222 5.77 -19.65 15.00
C MET A 222 6.53 -18.74 14.03
N GLU A 223 6.77 -19.19 12.80
CA GLU A 223 7.47 -18.42 11.75
C GLU A 223 6.57 -17.37 11.04
N ASN A 224 5.25 -17.35 11.32
CA ASN A 224 4.29 -16.43 10.68
C ASN A 224 3.60 -15.43 11.64
N LEU A 225 4.15 -15.20 12.81
CA LEU A 225 3.75 -14.13 13.74
C LEU A 225 4.79 -13.02 13.75
#